data_ccda2aea4de3e15ea7f59cea1f8d692e
#
_entry.id   ccda2aea4de3e15ea7f59cea1f8d692e
#
_cell.length_a   1.000
_cell.length_b   1.000
_cell.length_c   1.000
_cell.angle_alpha   90.00
_cell.angle_beta   90.00
_cell.angle_gamma   90.00
#
_symmetry.space_group_name_H-M   'P 1'
#
loop_
_entity.id
_entity.type
_entity.pdbx_description
1 polymer ?
#
loop_
_entity_poly.entity_id
_entity_poly.type
_entity_poly.pdbx_seq_one_letter_code
_entity_poly.pdbx_strand_id
1 'polypeptide(L)'
;FLDERADGDFAVLEGVMGLYDGLGGIYEQGSSYHLAKVTQTPIILVVDAKGMGKSVLALIAGFLQYDTQHLIKGVLLNRMSKGYYDIIKPLIEKELSVKVVGYFPEQKDIGLSSRHLGLVMPDELTDIKKQLNETADRLKKTIDMDLFIDIAEDADEIGDRENADVYNEKNIGNCDQNEFLQNKAINTVN
;
A
#
# COMPACT_ATOMS: atom_id res chain seq x y z
N PHE A 1 -11.38 7.48 -10.59
CA PHE A 1 -10.37 6.45 -10.88
C PHE A 1 -10.47 5.97 -12.34
N LEU A 2 -11.63 5.49 -12.79
CA LEU A 2 -11.80 5.01 -14.17
C LEU A 2 -11.52 6.09 -15.21
N ASP A 3 -11.92 7.33 -14.95
CA ASP A 3 -11.69 8.47 -15.86
C ASP A 3 -10.21 8.81 -15.98
N GLU A 4 -9.49 8.86 -14.87
CA GLU A 4 -8.06 9.15 -14.85
C GLU A 4 -7.20 8.04 -15.47
N ARG A 5 -7.72 6.81 -15.51
CA ARG A 5 -7.05 5.65 -16.10
C ARG A 5 -7.15 5.61 -17.63
N ALA A 6 -8.14 6.29 -18.22
CA ALA A 6 -8.49 6.14 -19.64
C ALA A 6 -7.33 6.41 -20.61
N ASP A 7 -6.37 7.26 -20.23
CA ASP A 7 -5.23 7.66 -21.06
C ASP A 7 -3.89 7.01 -20.66
N GLY A 8 -3.88 6.11 -19.66
CA GLY A 8 -2.65 5.50 -19.15
C GLY A 8 -2.61 3.98 -19.33
N ASP A 9 -1.43 3.46 -19.68
CA ASP A 9 -1.18 2.02 -19.77
C ASP A 9 -1.06 1.36 -18.40
N PHE A 10 -0.81 2.14 -17.33
CA PHE A 10 -0.54 1.66 -16.00
C PHE A 10 -1.02 2.64 -14.92
N ALA A 11 -1.71 2.15 -13.89
CA ALA A 11 -2.17 2.95 -12.76
C ALA A 11 -1.57 2.45 -11.45
N VAL A 12 -1.13 3.38 -10.60
CA VAL A 12 -0.63 3.11 -9.24
C VAL A 12 -1.49 3.86 -8.24
N LEU A 13 -2.00 3.15 -7.25
CA LEU A 13 -2.72 3.72 -6.12
C LEU A 13 -1.82 3.71 -4.89
N GLU A 14 -1.60 4.87 -4.27
CA GLU A 14 -0.86 4.99 -3.02
C GLU A 14 -1.81 4.93 -1.83
N GLY A 15 -1.57 3.98 -0.90
CA GLY A 15 -2.22 3.95 0.39
C GLY A 15 -1.48 4.85 1.38
N VAL A 16 -2.14 5.89 1.89
CA VAL A 16 -1.52 6.92 2.76
C VAL A 16 -1.44 6.47 4.22
N MET A 17 -2.37 5.64 4.68
CA MET A 17 -2.44 5.14 6.05
C MET A 17 -2.08 3.66 6.12
N GLY A 18 -2.18 3.04 7.28
CA GLY A 18 -2.06 1.59 7.39
C GLY A 18 -3.07 0.88 6.48
N LEU A 19 -2.68 -0.26 5.93
CA LEU A 19 -3.45 -0.96 4.90
C LEU A 19 -4.92 -1.18 5.28
N TYR A 20 -5.19 -1.51 6.54
CA TYR A 20 -6.52 -1.79 7.08
C TYR A 20 -7.13 -0.62 7.85
N ASP A 21 -6.42 0.51 7.96
CA ASP A 21 -6.85 1.66 8.75
C ASP A 21 -7.83 2.53 7.93
N GLY A 22 -9.11 2.32 8.14
CA GLY A 22 -10.17 3.09 7.50
C GLY A 22 -10.86 4.07 8.46
N LEU A 23 -12.17 4.13 8.43
CA LEU A 23 -12.95 5.08 9.21
C LEU A 23 -12.67 4.96 10.71
N GLY A 24 -12.29 6.08 11.31
CA GLY A 24 -11.96 6.15 12.74
C GLY A 24 -10.70 5.37 13.14
N GLY A 25 -9.94 4.82 12.17
CA GLY A 25 -8.74 4.02 12.40
C GLY A 25 -9.00 2.60 12.92
N ILE A 26 -10.26 2.16 12.98
CA ILE A 26 -10.67 0.86 13.52
C ILE A 26 -11.56 0.04 12.57
N TYR A 27 -12.16 0.69 11.56
CA TYR A 27 -12.97 0.03 10.56
C TYR A 27 -12.18 -0.15 9.26
N GLU A 28 -12.42 -1.24 8.53
CA GLU A 28 -11.82 -1.47 7.21
C GLU A 28 -12.38 -0.51 6.15
N GLN A 29 -13.63 -0.06 6.29
CA GLN A 29 -14.28 0.84 5.36
C GLN A 29 -13.51 2.14 5.18
N GLY A 30 -13.23 2.50 3.92
CA GLY A 30 -12.42 3.66 3.58
C GLY A 30 -10.92 3.46 3.72
N SER A 31 -10.45 2.24 4.07
CA SER A 31 -9.03 1.89 4.04
C SER A 31 -8.52 1.63 2.63
N SER A 32 -7.20 1.58 2.46
CA SER A 32 -6.56 1.17 1.21
C SER A 32 -6.93 -0.26 0.82
N TYR A 33 -7.09 -1.15 1.79
CA TYR A 33 -7.55 -2.51 1.55
C TYR A 33 -8.99 -2.56 1.04
N HIS A 34 -9.89 -1.76 1.62
CA HIS A 34 -11.27 -1.64 1.14
C HIS A 34 -11.33 -1.16 -0.31
N LEU A 35 -10.52 -0.15 -0.68
CA LEU A 35 -10.42 0.31 -2.06
C LEU A 35 -9.94 -0.82 -2.98
N ALA A 36 -8.87 -1.52 -2.62
CA ALA A 36 -8.35 -2.64 -3.39
C ALA A 36 -9.39 -3.77 -3.56
N LYS A 37 -10.20 -4.05 -2.53
CA LYS A 37 -11.32 -5.00 -2.63
C LYS A 37 -12.37 -4.59 -3.64
N VAL A 38 -12.75 -3.32 -3.63
CA VAL A 38 -13.78 -2.79 -4.56
C VAL A 38 -13.28 -2.78 -6.00
N THR A 39 -12.01 -2.45 -6.19
CA THR A 39 -11.40 -2.37 -7.53
C THR A 39 -10.73 -3.68 -7.98
N GLN A 40 -10.72 -4.72 -7.15
CA GLN A 40 -9.99 -5.98 -7.37
C GLN A 40 -8.52 -5.75 -7.77
N THR A 41 -7.90 -4.72 -7.16
CA THR A 41 -6.53 -4.31 -7.46
C THR A 41 -5.54 -5.13 -6.62
N PRO A 42 -4.53 -5.77 -7.21
CA PRO A 42 -3.47 -6.45 -6.47
C PRO A 42 -2.66 -5.45 -5.63
N ILE A 43 -2.26 -5.90 -4.43
CA ILE A 43 -1.55 -5.08 -3.46
C ILE A 43 -0.07 -5.51 -3.41
N ILE A 44 0.83 -4.54 -3.47
CA ILE A 44 2.21 -4.69 -3.03
C ILE A 44 2.35 -4.06 -1.66
N LEU A 45 2.53 -4.89 -0.64
CA LEU A 45 2.67 -4.46 0.75
C LEU A 45 4.08 -3.91 0.99
N VAL A 46 4.20 -2.62 1.28
CA VAL A 46 5.47 -1.99 1.67
C VAL A 46 5.66 -2.14 3.18
N VAL A 47 6.67 -2.91 3.58
CA VAL A 47 6.95 -3.21 5.00
C VAL A 47 8.20 -2.48 5.46
N ASP A 48 8.09 -1.69 6.52
CA ASP A 48 9.25 -1.13 7.18
C ASP A 48 10.04 -2.22 7.92
N ALA A 49 11.17 -2.59 7.35
CA ALA A 49 12.01 -3.69 7.84
C ALA A 49 13.26 -3.21 8.59
N LYS A 50 13.32 -1.92 8.99
CA LYS A 50 14.48 -1.37 9.69
C LYS A 50 14.79 -2.13 10.96
N GLY A 51 16.00 -2.68 11.04
CA GLY A 51 16.47 -3.42 12.22
C GLY A 51 15.77 -4.75 12.46
N MET A 52 14.92 -5.21 11.53
CA MET A 52 14.24 -6.50 11.65
C MET A 52 15.04 -7.63 11.02
N GLY A 53 15.11 -8.75 11.74
CA GLY A 53 15.51 -10.05 11.21
C GLY A 53 14.26 -10.89 10.89
N LYS A 54 14.24 -12.14 11.39
CA LYS A 54 13.11 -13.08 11.16
C LYS A 54 11.73 -12.53 11.62
N SER A 55 11.70 -11.56 12.54
CA SER A 55 10.44 -10.94 13.00
C SER A 55 9.64 -10.25 11.88
N VAL A 56 10.27 -9.87 10.75
CA VAL A 56 9.57 -9.34 9.60
C VAL A 56 8.59 -10.35 9.00
N LEU A 57 8.89 -11.66 9.08
CA LEU A 57 7.98 -12.70 8.63
C LEU A 57 6.70 -12.71 9.46
N ALA A 58 6.80 -12.55 10.78
CA ALA A 58 5.64 -12.49 11.66
C ALA A 58 4.75 -11.28 11.36
N LEU A 59 5.36 -10.13 11.06
CA LEU A 59 4.64 -8.93 10.65
C LEU A 59 3.90 -9.15 9.32
N ILE A 60 4.58 -9.67 8.31
CA ILE A 60 3.98 -9.98 7.01
C ILE A 60 2.87 -11.03 7.16
N ALA A 61 3.11 -12.08 7.92
CA ALA A 61 2.11 -13.12 8.18
C ALA A 61 0.84 -12.56 8.81
N GLY A 62 0.95 -11.57 9.71
CA GLY A 62 -0.19 -10.85 10.27
C GLY A 62 -1.01 -10.16 9.19
N PHE A 63 -0.38 -9.43 8.27
CA PHE A 63 -1.09 -8.79 7.15
C PHE A 63 -1.76 -9.81 6.23
N LEU A 64 -1.07 -10.89 5.89
CA LEU A 64 -1.63 -11.96 5.04
C LEU A 64 -2.80 -12.68 5.72
N GLN A 65 -2.80 -12.80 7.05
CA GLN A 65 -3.90 -13.40 7.80
C GLN A 65 -5.19 -12.55 7.75
N TYR A 66 -5.05 -11.23 7.68
CA TYR A 66 -6.18 -10.31 7.52
C TYR A 66 -6.63 -10.16 6.06
N ASP A 67 -5.81 -10.56 5.10
CA ASP A 67 -6.10 -10.50 3.67
C ASP A 67 -7.03 -11.66 3.24
N THR A 68 -8.31 -11.53 3.53
CA THR A 68 -9.31 -12.57 3.27
C THR A 68 -9.59 -12.79 1.79
N GLN A 69 -9.23 -11.87 0.92
CA GLN A 69 -9.41 -11.97 -0.54
C GLN A 69 -8.10 -12.28 -1.29
N HIS A 70 -7.01 -12.45 -0.56
CA HIS A 70 -5.70 -12.75 -1.14
C HIS A 70 -5.23 -11.71 -2.18
N LEU A 71 -5.49 -10.43 -1.89
CA LEU A 71 -5.08 -9.31 -2.75
C LEU A 71 -3.62 -8.93 -2.59
N ILE A 72 -2.97 -9.29 -1.47
CA ILE A 72 -1.53 -9.04 -1.27
C ILE A 72 -0.76 -10.06 -2.11
N LYS A 73 -0.29 -9.61 -3.27
CA LYS A 73 0.46 -10.43 -4.23
C LYS A 73 1.97 -10.31 -4.10
N GLY A 74 2.44 -9.20 -3.51
CA GLY A 74 3.85 -8.95 -3.35
C GLY A 74 4.20 -8.16 -2.09
N VAL A 75 5.47 -8.25 -1.69
CA VAL A 75 6.02 -7.51 -0.54
C VAL A 75 7.27 -6.76 -0.99
N LEU A 76 7.38 -5.49 -0.60
CA LEU A 76 8.56 -4.65 -0.72
C LEU A 76 9.14 -4.37 0.67
N LEU A 77 10.42 -4.72 0.88
CA LEU A 77 11.09 -4.53 2.17
C LEU A 77 11.77 -3.16 2.22
N ASN A 78 11.13 -2.19 2.87
CA ASN A 78 11.69 -0.84 3.03
C ASN A 78 12.70 -0.79 4.16
N ARG A 79 13.75 0.02 4.01
CA ARG A 79 14.85 0.25 4.93
C ARG A 79 15.64 -1.03 5.28
N MET A 80 15.71 -1.97 4.32
CA MET A 80 16.47 -3.22 4.45
C MET A 80 17.80 -3.14 3.71
N SER A 81 18.87 -3.69 4.31
CA SER A 81 20.16 -3.81 3.64
C SER A 81 20.18 -5.00 2.67
N LYS A 82 21.00 -4.90 1.61
CA LYS A 82 21.14 -6.00 0.64
C LYS A 82 21.50 -7.35 1.27
N GLY A 83 22.47 -7.36 2.20
CA GLY A 83 22.90 -8.61 2.83
C GLY A 83 21.79 -9.30 3.63
N TYR A 84 20.93 -8.52 4.30
CA TYR A 84 19.77 -9.08 4.99
C TYR A 84 18.68 -9.50 4.02
N TYR A 85 18.44 -8.73 2.96
CA TYR A 85 17.49 -9.08 1.91
C TYR A 85 17.78 -10.43 1.28
N ASP A 86 19.05 -10.70 0.94
CA ASP A 86 19.45 -11.95 0.30
C ASP A 86 19.17 -13.20 1.19
N ILE A 87 19.13 -13.00 2.52
CA ILE A 87 18.82 -14.07 3.49
C ILE A 87 17.31 -14.18 3.74
N ILE A 88 16.60 -13.04 3.86
CA ILE A 88 15.21 -12.99 4.29
C ILE A 88 14.24 -13.28 3.15
N LYS A 89 14.53 -12.83 1.92
CA LYS A 89 13.67 -13.07 0.75
C LYS A 89 13.29 -14.54 0.59
N PRO A 90 14.24 -15.50 0.51
CA PRO A 90 13.88 -16.90 0.32
C PRO A 90 13.08 -17.49 1.51
N LEU A 91 13.25 -16.96 2.71
CA LEU A 91 12.45 -17.39 3.87
C LEU A 91 11.00 -16.89 3.78
N ILE A 92 10.78 -15.63 3.39
CA ILE A 92 9.44 -15.08 3.19
C ILE A 92 8.70 -15.88 2.11
N GLU A 93 9.33 -16.07 0.96
CA GLU A 93 8.70 -16.77 -0.17
C GLU A 93 8.40 -18.23 0.16
N LYS A 94 9.26 -18.90 0.93
CA LYS A 94 9.07 -20.29 1.34
C LYS A 94 8.03 -20.47 2.45
N GLU A 95 8.11 -19.63 3.51
CA GLU A 95 7.29 -19.81 4.71
C GLU A 95 5.90 -19.17 4.58
N LEU A 96 5.78 -18.09 3.78
CA LEU A 96 4.55 -17.31 3.67
C LEU A 96 3.88 -17.39 2.29
N SER A 97 4.51 -18.02 1.31
CA SER A 97 3.98 -18.20 -0.06
C SER A 97 3.59 -16.87 -0.74
N VAL A 98 4.26 -15.78 -0.41
CA VAL A 98 4.09 -14.45 -1.01
C VAL A 98 5.38 -14.03 -1.72
N LYS A 99 5.27 -13.37 -2.86
CA LYS A 99 6.43 -12.90 -3.64
C LYS A 99 7.10 -11.69 -2.98
N VAL A 100 8.42 -11.62 -3.02
CA VAL A 100 9.17 -10.43 -2.57
C VAL A 100 9.68 -9.69 -3.81
N VAL A 101 9.03 -8.56 -4.13
CA VAL A 101 9.31 -7.76 -5.34
C VAL A 101 10.62 -6.98 -5.25
N GLY A 102 11.15 -6.81 -4.04
CA GLY A 102 12.43 -6.13 -3.87
C GLY A 102 12.63 -5.57 -2.47
N TYR A 103 13.62 -4.72 -2.36
CA TYR A 103 13.92 -3.98 -1.14
C TYR A 103 14.33 -2.54 -1.46
N PHE A 104 14.23 -1.65 -0.48
CA PHE A 104 14.80 -0.31 -0.57
C PHE A 104 15.69 -0.06 0.65
N PRO A 105 16.98 0.27 0.45
CA PRO A 105 17.87 0.50 1.56
C PRO A 105 17.58 1.81 2.28
N GLU A 106 17.93 1.93 3.57
CA GLU A 106 17.78 3.18 4.31
C GLU A 106 18.59 4.30 3.64
N GLN A 107 17.94 5.41 3.37
CA GLN A 107 18.56 6.60 2.78
C GLN A 107 18.73 7.66 3.86
N LYS A 108 19.98 8.00 4.18
CA LYS A 108 20.28 9.06 5.15
C LYS A 108 20.16 10.46 4.56
N ASP A 109 20.27 10.58 3.22
CA ASP A 109 20.38 11.85 2.51
C ASP A 109 19.09 12.29 1.81
N ILE A 110 18.06 11.44 1.78
CA ILE A 110 16.74 11.79 1.25
C ILE A 110 15.86 12.25 2.42
N GLY A 111 16.14 13.44 2.89
CA GLY A 111 15.28 14.16 3.84
C GLY A 111 14.17 14.90 3.10
N LEU A 112 13.24 14.19 2.44
CA LEU A 112 11.96 14.80 2.12
C LEU A 112 11.29 15.11 3.45
N SER A 113 11.47 16.34 3.94
CA SER A 113 10.84 16.79 5.17
C SER A 113 9.32 16.67 5.00
N SER A 114 8.67 15.86 5.81
CA SER A 114 7.22 15.64 5.75
C SER A 114 6.40 16.93 6.01
N ARG A 115 7.07 18.04 6.32
CA ARG A 115 6.45 19.35 6.56
C ARG A 115 6.07 20.10 5.27
N HIS A 116 6.44 19.61 4.09
CA HIS A 116 6.32 20.36 2.83
C HIS A 116 5.38 19.72 1.79
N LEU A 117 4.61 18.72 2.15
CA LEU A 117 3.57 18.14 1.30
C LEU A 117 2.37 19.09 1.15
N GLY A 118 2.57 20.23 0.48
CA GLY A 118 1.49 21.16 0.16
C GLY A 118 1.92 22.57 -0.19
N LEU A 119 3.13 23.00 0.18
CA LEU A 119 3.64 24.35 -0.11
C LEU A 119 5.12 24.26 -0.50
N VAL A 120 5.38 23.76 -1.71
CA VAL A 120 6.74 23.70 -2.25
C VAL A 120 7.01 24.98 -3.01
N MET A 121 8.06 25.71 -2.63
CA MET A 121 8.51 26.92 -3.36
C MET A 121 9.08 26.51 -4.72
N PRO A 122 8.94 27.34 -5.78
CA PRO A 122 9.42 27.04 -7.12
C PRO A 122 10.89 26.60 -7.19
N ASP A 123 11.75 27.18 -6.35
CA ASP A 123 13.18 26.86 -6.29
C ASP A 123 13.46 25.48 -5.69
N GLU A 124 12.59 24.99 -4.79
CA GLU A 124 12.70 23.66 -4.18
C GLU A 124 12.26 22.55 -5.16
N LEU A 125 11.45 22.88 -6.17
CA LEU A 125 10.96 21.90 -7.17
C LEU A 125 12.10 21.25 -7.96
N THR A 126 13.18 21.95 -8.23
CA THR A 126 14.32 21.42 -8.99
C THR A 126 15.07 20.37 -8.16
N ASP A 127 15.30 20.66 -6.90
CA ASP A 127 15.99 19.74 -5.97
C ASP A 127 15.14 18.50 -5.68
N ILE A 128 13.83 18.67 -5.54
CA ILE A 128 12.88 17.55 -5.36
C ILE A 128 12.88 16.62 -6.58
N LYS A 129 12.80 17.18 -7.80
CA LYS A 129 12.86 16.38 -9.03
C LYS A 129 14.17 15.60 -9.15
N LYS A 130 15.28 16.20 -8.78
CA LYS A 130 16.58 15.52 -8.76
C LYS A 130 16.58 14.38 -7.75
N GLN A 131 16.10 14.60 -6.52
CA GLN A 131 16.02 13.59 -5.49
C GLN A 131 15.07 12.43 -5.90
N LEU A 132 13.95 12.75 -6.54
CA LEU A 132 13.01 11.73 -7.05
C LEU A 132 13.66 10.87 -8.14
N ASN A 133 14.39 11.48 -9.09
CA ASN A 133 15.09 10.74 -10.13
C ASN A 133 16.19 9.84 -9.54
N GLU A 134 16.98 10.34 -8.61
CA GLU A 134 17.99 9.54 -7.92
C GLU A 134 17.37 8.37 -7.13
N THR A 135 16.23 8.61 -6.50
CA THR A 135 15.46 7.57 -5.81
C THR A 135 14.92 6.52 -6.79
N ALA A 136 14.35 6.95 -7.91
CA ALA A 136 13.86 6.06 -8.95
C ALA A 136 14.98 5.19 -9.55
N ASP A 137 16.16 5.76 -9.78
CA ASP A 137 17.32 5.02 -10.29
C ASP A 137 17.86 4.00 -9.27
N ARG A 138 17.67 4.26 -7.98
CA ARG A 138 18.00 3.28 -6.93
C ARG A 138 16.95 2.17 -6.87
N LEU A 139 15.68 2.52 -6.93
CA LEU A 139 14.57 1.55 -6.95
C LEU A 139 14.71 0.58 -8.13
N LYS A 140 15.00 1.05 -9.34
CA LYS A 140 15.24 0.21 -10.52
C LYS A 140 16.33 -0.86 -10.33
N LYS A 141 17.26 -0.65 -9.40
CA LYS A 141 18.36 -1.59 -9.12
C LYS A 141 18.00 -2.61 -8.03
N THR A 142 16.96 -2.38 -7.27
CA THR A 142 16.60 -3.14 -6.07
C THR A 142 15.22 -3.76 -6.12
N ILE A 143 14.40 -3.35 -7.09
CA ILE A 143 13.09 -3.92 -7.38
C ILE A 143 13.18 -4.80 -8.62
N ASP A 144 12.55 -5.96 -8.56
CA ASP A 144 12.27 -6.80 -9.71
C ASP A 144 11.08 -6.20 -10.47
N MET A 145 11.42 -5.39 -11.50
CA MET A 145 10.40 -4.65 -12.26
C MET A 145 9.54 -5.58 -13.11
N ASP A 146 10.07 -6.70 -13.59
CA ASP A 146 9.29 -7.66 -14.35
C ASP A 146 8.23 -8.31 -13.46
N LEU A 147 8.63 -8.77 -12.26
CA LEU A 147 7.68 -9.29 -11.27
C LEU A 147 6.66 -8.23 -10.81
N PHE A 148 7.07 -6.96 -10.70
CA PHE A 148 6.19 -5.87 -10.35
C PHE A 148 5.10 -5.66 -11.40
N ILE A 149 5.47 -5.70 -12.68
CA ILE A 149 4.55 -5.60 -13.83
C ILE A 149 3.64 -6.82 -13.91
N ASP A 150 4.20 -8.03 -13.78
CA ASP A 150 3.43 -9.28 -13.78
C ASP A 150 2.31 -9.26 -12.71
N ILE A 151 2.61 -8.73 -11.51
CA ILE A 151 1.61 -8.58 -10.44
C ILE A 151 0.51 -7.60 -10.85
N ALA A 152 0.85 -6.53 -11.55
CA ALA A 152 -0.13 -5.54 -11.97
C ALA A 152 -1.00 -6.05 -13.14
N GLU A 153 -0.43 -6.83 -14.04
CA GLU A 153 -1.16 -7.47 -15.14
C GLU A 153 -2.13 -8.56 -14.67
N ASP A 154 -1.92 -9.10 -13.46
CA ASP A 154 -2.84 -10.06 -12.80
C ASP A 154 -4.08 -9.35 -12.19
N ALA A 155 -4.24 -8.05 -12.39
CA ALA A 155 -5.42 -7.31 -11.97
C ALA A 155 -6.62 -7.69 -12.84
N ASP A 156 -7.78 -7.93 -12.19
CA ASP A 156 -9.03 -8.16 -12.90
C ASP A 156 -9.42 -6.94 -13.75
N GLU A 157 -10.05 -7.20 -14.90
CA GLU A 157 -10.65 -6.12 -15.69
C GLU A 157 -11.75 -5.43 -14.88
N ILE A 158 -11.60 -4.13 -14.67
CA ILE A 158 -12.64 -3.32 -14.05
C ILE A 158 -13.70 -3.07 -15.14
N GLY A 159 -14.89 -3.63 -14.95
CA GLY A 159 -16.01 -3.47 -15.89
C GLY A 159 -16.37 -2.00 -16.16
N ASP A 160 -17.02 -1.76 -17.29
CA ASP A 160 -17.45 -0.45 -17.74
C ASP A 160 -18.36 0.26 -16.71
N ARG A 161 -18.50 1.59 -16.84
CA ARG A 161 -19.28 2.47 -15.94
C ARG A 161 -20.71 2.01 -15.65
N GLU A 162 -21.35 1.29 -16.58
CA GLU A 162 -22.70 0.77 -16.39
C GLU A 162 -22.83 -0.21 -15.21
N ASN A 163 -21.72 -0.83 -14.80
CA ASN A 163 -21.69 -1.73 -13.63
C ASN A 163 -21.22 -1.03 -12.34
N ALA A 164 -20.63 0.16 -12.41
CA ALA A 164 -20.13 0.89 -11.25
C ALA A 164 -21.27 1.39 -10.36
N ASP A 165 -22.43 1.74 -10.95
CA ASP A 165 -23.60 2.20 -10.20
C ASP A 165 -24.24 1.10 -9.34
N VAL A 166 -24.06 -0.17 -9.72
CA VAL A 166 -24.57 -1.33 -8.96
C VAL A 166 -23.77 -1.56 -7.68
N TYR A 167 -22.50 -1.15 -7.65
CA TYR A 167 -21.66 -1.26 -6.45
C TYR A 167 -21.95 -0.18 -5.40
N ASN A 168 -22.47 0.97 -5.79
CA ASN A 168 -22.72 2.09 -4.88
C ASN A 168 -23.88 1.86 -3.92
N GLU A 169 -24.89 1.07 -4.26
CA GLU A 169 -26.07 0.92 -3.39
C GLU A 169 -26.09 -0.37 -2.56
N LYS A 170 -25.39 -1.43 -2.97
CA LYS A 170 -25.46 -2.74 -2.28
C LYS A 170 -24.34 -3.00 -1.28
N ASN A 171 -23.21 -2.32 -1.37
CA ASN A 171 -22.03 -2.56 -0.52
C ASN A 171 -21.69 -1.44 0.46
N ILE A 172 -22.35 -0.30 0.39
CA ILE A 172 -22.40 0.64 1.50
C ILE A 172 -23.50 0.08 2.43
N GLY A 173 -23.17 -1.00 3.13
CA GLY A 173 -23.99 -1.48 4.24
C GLY A 173 -24.21 -0.28 5.15
N ASN A 174 -25.46 -0.04 5.53
CA ASN A 174 -25.90 1.00 6.46
C ASN A 174 -24.82 1.22 7.54
N CYS A 175 -23.98 2.20 7.32
CA CYS A 175 -23.18 2.78 8.37
C CYS A 175 -24.19 3.57 9.19
N ASP A 176 -24.78 2.91 10.19
CA ASP A 176 -25.78 3.51 11.05
C ASP A 176 -25.05 4.60 11.85
N GLN A 177 -25.20 5.86 11.41
CA GLN A 177 -24.63 7.03 12.09
C GLN A 177 -25.06 7.07 13.57
N ASN A 178 -26.13 6.37 13.92
CA ASN A 178 -26.62 6.24 15.29
C ASN A 178 -25.73 5.35 16.16
N GLU A 179 -25.08 4.32 15.59
CA GLU A 179 -24.18 3.44 16.36
C GLU A 179 -22.88 4.17 16.72
N PHE A 180 -22.39 5.04 15.84
CA PHE A 180 -21.22 5.88 16.11
C PHE A 180 -21.48 6.92 17.22
N LEU A 181 -22.69 7.48 17.28
CA LEU A 181 -23.06 8.46 18.32
C LEU A 181 -23.38 7.79 19.66
N GLN A 182 -23.92 6.58 19.68
CA GLN A 182 -24.19 5.83 20.91
C GLN A 182 -22.92 5.38 21.60
N ASN A 183 -21.90 4.92 20.87
CA ASN A 183 -20.61 4.54 21.44
C ASN A 183 -19.82 5.73 22.01
N LYS A 184 -20.08 6.96 21.53
CA LYS A 184 -19.45 8.16 22.06
C LYS A 184 -20.10 8.61 23.39
N ALA A 185 -21.37 8.26 23.62
CA ALA A 185 -22.10 8.60 24.85
C ALA A 185 -21.72 7.70 26.04
N ILE A 186 -21.20 6.50 25.81
CA ILE A 186 -20.83 5.55 26.89
C ILE A 186 -19.46 5.85 27.51
N ASN A 187 -18.57 6.58 26.84
CA ASN A 187 -17.22 6.91 27.32
C ASN A 187 -17.13 8.26 28.07
N THR A 188 -18.25 8.89 28.41
CA THR A 188 -18.24 10.18 29.14
C THR A 188 -18.75 10.09 30.58
N VAL A 189 -18.90 8.90 31.12
CA VAL A 189 -19.25 8.70 32.53
C VAL A 189 -18.27 7.67 33.14
N ASN A 190 -17.14 8.17 33.61
CA ASN A 190 -16.45 7.85 34.89
C ASN A 190 -15.11 8.58 34.95
#